data_d8c5503438775740c2187f4cbc4a970a
#
_entry.id   d8c5503438775740c2187f4cbc4a970a
#
_cell.length_a   1.000
_cell.length_b   1.000
_cell.length_c   1.000
_cell.angle_alpha   90.00
_cell.angle_beta   90.00
_cell.angle_gamma   90.00
#
_symmetry.space_group_name_H-M   'P 1'
#
loop_
_entity.id
_entity.type
_entity.pdbx_description
1 polymer ?
#
loop_
_entity_poly.entity_id
_entity_poly.type
_entity_poly.pdbx_seq_one_letter_code
_entity_poly.pdbx_strand_id
1 'polypeptide(L)'
;MSFKSLIDEIENNIHKILDDMSIFDISFTVEPAKPGFGDVSSNVSFLLAKHLKKNPKEIADFMSETYQKSKSTLVSKVESHPSGYLNFFANWEKLSQLILSESNLDEFGSVDLGKNSTIVVEHTSVNPNKALHIGHIRNVVLGDTIARILKKSNYKVNILNYVDDSGLQVADIIVGFTHLGFSQDPPSGKKFDHYCGDDVYVKTTEKYEKDPSLEEIRKKTLKDLEDGNSEIATFADKITRRVLESQLETCWNMGVYYDCLNFESQIIRSGLWSKIFEKLKEMRLIEFENEGKNEGCWVIRGENNEEDKVLVRSNGTATYIAKDIPYAAWKLGLLEDPFKYKKYEKTQPGNHLLWQTTLTASNEIKHNFTGEKVITVIDSRQARLQKIITNLMSKFKSVDEAYVHLGYESVTLSADTAHTLGLDTDGKQTQMSGRKGHYVNADSVYNLLKNKTIEETRKRHPEMSDHEIKKISHHVSVGTLRYEMIKQDLDKIIT
;
A
#
# COMPACT_ATOMS: atom_id res chain seq x y z
N MET A 1 19.86 2.62 -13.47
CA MET A 1 20.39 2.93 -14.80
C MET A 1 21.78 2.34 -14.96
N SER A 2 22.80 2.84 -14.34
CA SER A 2 24.19 2.50 -14.69
C SER A 2 24.58 1.02 -14.58
N PHE A 3 24.18 0.32 -13.50
CA PHE A 3 24.44 -1.12 -13.43
C PHE A 3 23.57 -1.92 -14.41
N LYS A 4 22.34 -1.47 -14.64
CA LYS A 4 21.50 -2.03 -15.70
C LYS A 4 22.11 -1.80 -17.09
N SER A 5 22.69 -0.64 -17.35
CA SER A 5 23.41 -0.37 -18.62
C SER A 5 24.57 -1.34 -18.85
N LEU A 6 25.26 -1.74 -17.79
CA LEU A 6 26.28 -2.79 -17.88
C LEU A 6 25.67 -4.14 -18.26
N ILE A 7 24.58 -4.54 -17.61
CA ILE A 7 23.85 -5.78 -17.94
C ILE A 7 23.33 -5.72 -19.39
N ASP A 8 22.67 -4.63 -19.77
CA ASP A 8 22.12 -4.44 -21.13
C ASP A 8 23.25 -4.49 -22.19
N GLU A 9 24.41 -3.92 -21.93
CA GLU A 9 25.56 -4.00 -22.85
C GLU A 9 26.05 -5.44 -22.99
N ILE A 10 26.11 -6.19 -21.89
CA ILE A 10 26.51 -7.61 -21.90
C ILE A 10 25.49 -8.44 -22.68
N GLU A 11 24.21 -8.30 -22.38
CA GLU A 11 23.12 -9.03 -23.07
C GLU A 11 23.12 -8.75 -24.57
N ASN A 12 23.19 -7.47 -24.95
CA ASN A 12 23.20 -7.07 -26.35
C ASN A 12 24.42 -7.64 -27.11
N ASN A 13 25.59 -7.67 -26.51
CA ASN A 13 26.77 -8.24 -27.12
C ASN A 13 26.71 -9.78 -27.22
N ILE A 14 26.15 -10.45 -26.22
CA ILE A 14 25.87 -11.90 -26.28
C ILE A 14 24.87 -12.18 -27.40
N HIS A 15 23.78 -11.44 -27.51
CA HIS A 15 22.81 -11.60 -28.59
C HIS A 15 23.44 -11.43 -29.95
N LYS A 16 24.30 -10.43 -30.15
CA LYS A 16 25.04 -10.27 -31.43
C LYS A 16 25.90 -11.49 -31.77
N ILE A 17 26.58 -12.06 -30.78
CA ILE A 17 27.38 -13.28 -31.00
C ILE A 17 26.47 -14.47 -31.35
N LEU A 18 25.31 -14.59 -30.75
CA LEU A 18 24.33 -15.63 -31.08
C LEU A 18 23.75 -15.45 -32.47
N ASP A 19 23.45 -14.21 -32.87
CA ASP A 19 22.97 -13.87 -34.20
C ASP A 19 24.02 -14.22 -35.28
N ASP A 20 25.29 -13.88 -35.04
CA ASP A 20 26.42 -14.26 -35.92
C ASP A 20 26.57 -15.79 -36.05
N MET A 21 26.18 -16.54 -35.04
CA MET A 21 26.12 -18.01 -35.05
C MET A 21 24.84 -18.54 -35.67
N SER A 22 23.89 -17.71 -36.08
CA SER A 22 22.54 -18.07 -36.54
C SER A 22 21.75 -18.87 -35.53
N ILE A 23 21.92 -18.56 -34.24
CA ILE A 23 21.24 -19.19 -33.12
C ILE A 23 20.22 -18.20 -32.53
N PHE A 24 18.95 -18.53 -32.64
CA PHE A 24 17.82 -17.75 -32.16
C PHE A 24 17.10 -18.53 -31.06
N ASP A 25 16.27 -17.88 -30.27
CA ASP A 25 15.41 -18.50 -29.25
C ASP A 25 16.13 -19.16 -28.05
N ILE A 26 17.32 -18.63 -27.68
CA ILE A 26 17.96 -19.03 -26.42
C ILE A 26 17.71 -17.94 -25.35
N SER A 27 17.00 -18.34 -24.31
CA SER A 27 16.77 -17.49 -23.13
C SER A 27 17.88 -17.76 -22.11
N PHE A 28 18.79 -16.82 -21.92
CA PHE A 28 19.89 -16.88 -20.94
C PHE A 28 19.71 -15.79 -19.89
N THR A 29 20.46 -15.89 -18.78
CA THR A 29 20.47 -14.87 -17.72
C THR A 29 21.82 -14.16 -17.67
N VAL A 30 21.79 -12.88 -17.30
CA VAL A 30 22.95 -12.05 -16.96
C VAL A 30 22.68 -11.45 -15.59
N GLU A 31 23.42 -11.88 -14.57
CA GLU A 31 23.13 -11.61 -13.18
C GLU A 31 24.39 -11.17 -12.41
N PRO A 32 24.26 -10.44 -11.28
CA PRO A 32 25.39 -10.18 -10.40
C PRO A 32 26.13 -11.48 -10.04
N ALA A 33 27.44 -11.48 -10.19
CA ALA A 33 28.25 -12.65 -9.89
C ALA A 33 28.42 -12.87 -8.39
N LYS A 34 28.70 -14.12 -8.01
CA LYS A 34 29.13 -14.40 -6.62
C LYS A 34 30.50 -13.77 -6.36
N PRO A 35 30.80 -13.37 -5.12
CA PRO A 35 32.11 -12.83 -4.76
C PRO A 35 33.26 -13.70 -5.26
N GLY A 36 34.24 -13.10 -5.93
CA GLY A 36 35.40 -13.78 -6.51
C GLY A 36 35.21 -14.24 -7.97
N PHE A 37 34.03 -14.07 -8.58
CA PHE A 37 33.74 -14.54 -9.94
C PHE A 37 33.41 -13.38 -10.92
N GLY A 38 34.04 -12.23 -10.71
CA GLY A 38 33.74 -11.03 -11.49
C GLY A 38 32.60 -10.21 -10.87
N ASP A 39 32.06 -9.27 -11.65
CA ASP A 39 30.97 -8.39 -11.24
C ASP A 39 29.60 -8.91 -11.73
N VAL A 40 29.58 -9.53 -12.90
CA VAL A 40 28.39 -10.09 -13.55
C VAL A 40 28.74 -11.44 -14.16
N SER A 41 27.78 -12.37 -14.18
CA SER A 41 27.94 -13.69 -14.81
C SER A 41 26.77 -14.05 -15.70
N SER A 42 27.04 -14.90 -16.71
CA SER A 42 25.99 -15.45 -17.57
C SER A 42 26.08 -16.96 -17.70
N ASN A 43 24.90 -17.58 -17.80
CA ASN A 43 24.74 -19.03 -17.99
C ASN A 43 24.60 -19.43 -19.48
N VAL A 44 24.80 -18.52 -20.42
CA VAL A 44 24.58 -18.75 -21.86
C VAL A 44 25.29 -19.98 -22.40
N SER A 45 26.52 -20.25 -21.93
CA SER A 45 27.31 -21.39 -22.39
C SER A 45 26.69 -22.76 -22.09
N PHE A 46 25.95 -22.89 -20.97
CA PHE A 46 25.23 -24.13 -20.63
C PHE A 46 24.06 -24.37 -21.58
N LEU A 47 23.39 -23.31 -21.98
CA LEU A 47 22.24 -23.41 -22.88
C LEU A 47 22.71 -23.72 -24.30
N LEU A 48 23.77 -23.08 -24.73
CA LEU A 48 24.43 -23.37 -26.01
C LEU A 48 25.00 -24.80 -26.05
N ALA A 49 25.51 -25.31 -24.93
CA ALA A 49 26.04 -26.67 -24.83
C ALA A 49 24.98 -27.73 -25.17
N LYS A 50 23.76 -27.54 -24.71
CA LYS A 50 22.64 -28.40 -25.06
C LYS A 50 22.27 -28.31 -26.54
N HIS A 51 22.30 -27.10 -27.10
CA HIS A 51 21.96 -26.86 -28.49
C HIS A 51 23.03 -27.38 -29.46
N LEU A 52 24.30 -27.10 -29.16
CA LEU A 52 25.43 -27.45 -30.02
C LEU A 52 26.02 -28.85 -29.73
N LYS A 53 25.57 -29.53 -28.67
CA LYS A 53 26.08 -30.82 -28.19
C LYS A 53 27.62 -30.80 -27.94
N LYS A 54 28.12 -29.70 -27.39
CA LYS A 54 29.53 -29.45 -27.03
C LYS A 54 29.70 -29.24 -25.52
N ASN A 55 30.93 -29.32 -25.07
CA ASN A 55 31.25 -29.06 -23.66
C ASN A 55 30.98 -27.60 -23.30
N PRO A 56 30.24 -27.31 -22.19
CA PRO A 56 30.01 -25.93 -21.75
C PRO A 56 31.25 -25.08 -21.57
N LYS A 57 32.37 -25.67 -21.14
CA LYS A 57 33.63 -24.97 -20.97
C LYS A 57 34.23 -24.53 -22.30
N GLU A 58 34.22 -25.40 -23.34
CA GLU A 58 34.70 -25.05 -24.67
C GLU A 58 33.89 -23.89 -25.28
N ILE A 59 32.57 -23.92 -25.04
CA ILE A 59 31.69 -22.84 -25.49
C ILE A 59 31.96 -21.55 -24.72
N ALA A 60 32.18 -21.61 -23.41
CA ALA A 60 32.53 -20.46 -22.61
C ALA A 60 33.86 -19.84 -23.05
N ASP A 61 34.84 -20.65 -23.39
CA ASP A 61 36.13 -20.19 -23.94
C ASP A 61 35.93 -19.45 -25.28
N PHE A 62 35.21 -20.06 -26.19
CA PHE A 62 34.87 -19.46 -27.47
C PHE A 62 34.11 -18.13 -27.31
N MET A 63 33.07 -18.12 -26.49
CA MET A 63 32.26 -16.92 -26.25
C MET A 63 33.07 -15.82 -25.57
N SER A 64 33.93 -16.15 -24.61
CA SER A 64 34.84 -15.21 -23.95
C SER A 64 35.80 -14.54 -24.97
N GLU A 65 36.46 -15.34 -25.81
CA GLU A 65 37.36 -14.82 -26.86
C GLU A 65 36.62 -13.94 -27.89
N THR A 66 35.42 -14.37 -28.27
CA THR A 66 34.60 -13.63 -29.25
C THR A 66 34.11 -12.31 -28.65
N TYR A 67 33.65 -12.33 -27.39
CA TYR A 67 33.20 -11.13 -26.70
C TYR A 67 34.33 -10.11 -26.52
N GLN A 68 35.55 -10.55 -26.20
CA GLN A 68 36.70 -9.66 -26.06
C GLN A 68 37.05 -8.90 -27.36
N LYS A 69 36.67 -9.44 -28.52
CA LYS A 69 36.85 -8.75 -29.82
C LYS A 69 35.73 -7.72 -30.08
N SER A 70 34.64 -7.76 -29.32
CA SER A 70 33.56 -6.78 -29.44
C SER A 70 33.99 -5.44 -28.81
N LYS A 71 33.41 -4.33 -29.33
CA LYS A 71 33.60 -3.01 -28.70
C LYS A 71 32.70 -2.89 -27.49
N SER A 72 33.25 -3.21 -26.33
CA SER A 72 32.56 -3.00 -25.04
C SER A 72 33.12 -1.74 -24.37
N THR A 73 32.21 -0.93 -23.77
CA THR A 73 32.60 0.30 -23.08
C THR A 73 32.62 0.07 -21.57
N LEU A 74 31.63 -0.68 -21.06
CA LEU A 74 31.41 -0.89 -19.63
C LEU A 74 32.01 -2.19 -19.10
N VAL A 75 32.47 -3.10 -19.97
CA VAL A 75 33.17 -4.32 -19.60
C VAL A 75 34.67 -4.17 -19.87
N SER A 76 35.51 -4.39 -18.87
CA SER A 76 36.95 -4.34 -18.98
C SER A 76 37.56 -5.69 -19.37
N LYS A 77 36.93 -6.80 -18.94
CA LYS A 77 37.45 -8.15 -19.13
C LYS A 77 36.31 -9.17 -19.09
N VAL A 78 36.44 -10.25 -19.86
CA VAL A 78 35.57 -11.42 -19.80
C VAL A 78 36.43 -12.66 -19.56
N GLU A 79 36.00 -13.54 -18.67
CA GLU A 79 36.66 -14.80 -18.39
C GLU A 79 35.67 -15.97 -18.46
N SER A 80 36.11 -17.08 -18.99
CA SER A 80 35.41 -18.34 -18.93
C SER A 80 35.77 -19.08 -17.64
N HIS A 81 34.76 -19.54 -16.90
CA HIS A 81 34.97 -20.37 -15.71
C HIS A 81 35.06 -21.87 -16.09
N PRO A 82 35.87 -22.70 -15.36
CA PRO A 82 35.95 -24.13 -15.63
C PRO A 82 34.63 -24.88 -15.63
N SER A 83 33.61 -24.40 -14.90
CA SER A 83 32.28 -24.96 -14.89
C SER A 83 31.43 -24.58 -16.12
N GLY A 84 31.88 -23.61 -16.93
CA GLY A 84 31.15 -23.15 -18.11
C GLY A 84 30.41 -21.81 -17.95
N TYR A 85 30.53 -21.11 -16.83
CA TYR A 85 30.02 -19.73 -16.72
C TYR A 85 30.92 -18.74 -17.47
N LEU A 86 30.32 -17.66 -17.99
CA LEU A 86 31.04 -16.47 -18.42
C LEU A 86 31.00 -15.44 -17.28
N ASN A 87 32.14 -14.93 -16.91
CA ASN A 87 32.30 -13.93 -15.86
C ASN A 87 32.81 -12.62 -16.48
N PHE A 88 32.10 -11.55 -16.21
CA PHE A 88 32.36 -10.22 -16.75
C PHE A 88 32.86 -9.32 -15.62
N PHE A 89 33.90 -8.56 -15.92
CA PHE A 89 34.48 -7.56 -15.03
C PHE A 89 34.15 -6.16 -15.55
N ALA A 90 33.55 -5.36 -14.72
CA ALA A 90 33.18 -4.00 -15.11
C ALA A 90 34.40 -3.11 -15.36
N ASN A 91 34.27 -2.19 -16.30
CA ASN A 91 35.15 -1.05 -16.38
C ASN A 91 34.72 -0.03 -15.34
N TRP A 92 35.23 -0.15 -14.12
CA TRP A 92 34.84 0.68 -12.99
C TRP A 92 35.09 2.16 -13.20
N GLU A 93 36.10 2.54 -13.98
CA GLU A 93 36.33 3.95 -14.31
C GLU A 93 35.14 4.50 -15.11
N LYS A 94 34.75 3.83 -16.18
CA LYS A 94 33.65 4.26 -17.05
C LYS A 94 32.29 4.15 -16.35
N LEU A 95 32.09 3.06 -15.62
CA LEU A 95 30.85 2.85 -14.87
C LEU A 95 30.68 3.91 -13.77
N SER A 96 31.76 4.25 -13.03
CA SER A 96 31.73 5.30 -12.01
C SER A 96 31.45 6.69 -12.60
N GLN A 97 32.07 7.03 -13.73
CA GLN A 97 31.80 8.28 -14.45
C GLN A 97 30.32 8.37 -14.85
N LEU A 98 29.76 7.26 -15.38
CA LEU A 98 28.36 7.19 -15.75
C LEU A 98 27.45 7.36 -14.53
N ILE A 99 27.72 6.62 -13.42
CA ILE A 99 26.96 6.73 -12.17
C ILE A 99 26.97 8.17 -11.65
N LEU A 100 28.16 8.80 -11.58
CA LEU A 100 28.29 10.16 -11.07
C LEU A 100 27.56 11.19 -11.96
N SER A 101 27.59 11.02 -13.28
CA SER A 101 26.86 11.91 -14.20
C SER A 101 25.32 11.75 -14.06
N GLU A 102 24.85 10.52 -13.83
CA GLU A 102 23.42 10.22 -13.71
C GLU A 102 22.87 10.51 -12.30
N SER A 103 23.70 10.43 -11.24
CA SER A 103 23.24 10.50 -9.84
C SER A 103 22.57 11.82 -9.47
N ASN A 104 22.83 12.91 -10.21
CA ASN A 104 22.21 14.20 -10.02
C ASN A 104 20.92 14.40 -10.84
N LEU A 105 20.55 13.42 -11.68
CA LEU A 105 19.32 13.50 -12.45
C LEU A 105 18.13 13.03 -11.63
N ASP A 106 17.00 13.69 -11.75
CA ASP A 106 15.74 13.28 -11.10
C ASP A 106 15.34 11.86 -11.50
N GLU A 107 15.73 11.43 -12.70
CA GLU A 107 15.45 10.10 -13.26
C GLU A 107 16.42 9.01 -12.77
N PHE A 108 17.41 9.34 -11.92
CA PHE A 108 18.34 8.35 -11.40
C PHE A 108 17.62 7.19 -10.72
N GLY A 109 17.97 5.96 -11.11
CA GLY A 109 17.32 4.73 -10.64
C GLY A 109 16.00 4.38 -11.34
N SER A 110 15.51 5.22 -12.28
CA SER A 110 14.29 4.91 -13.05
C SER A 110 14.52 3.80 -14.07
N VAL A 111 13.50 2.99 -14.30
CA VAL A 111 13.45 1.94 -15.32
C VAL A 111 12.10 1.99 -16.04
N ASP A 112 12.04 1.56 -17.28
CA ASP A 112 10.79 1.57 -18.06
C ASP A 112 10.14 0.16 -18.10
N LEU A 113 9.68 -0.31 -16.96
CA LEU A 113 8.91 -1.56 -16.87
C LEU A 113 7.42 -1.31 -17.10
N GLY A 114 6.94 -0.17 -16.65
CA GLY A 114 5.53 0.19 -16.67
C GLY A 114 4.99 0.61 -18.03
N LYS A 115 5.84 1.08 -18.93
CA LYS A 115 5.44 1.58 -20.27
C LYS A 115 4.23 2.52 -20.20
N ASN A 116 4.18 3.35 -19.17
CA ASN A 116 3.07 4.26 -18.86
C ASN A 116 1.70 3.60 -18.57
N SER A 117 1.62 2.29 -18.33
CA SER A 117 0.38 1.67 -17.88
C SER A 117 -0.03 2.19 -16.49
N THR A 118 -1.32 2.20 -16.22
CA THR A 118 -1.87 2.81 -15.00
C THR A 118 -2.12 1.77 -13.93
N ILE A 119 -1.57 2.00 -12.74
CA ILE A 119 -1.79 1.17 -11.54
C ILE A 119 -2.45 2.01 -10.45
N VAL A 120 -3.47 1.44 -9.82
CA VAL A 120 -4.04 1.97 -8.58
C VAL A 120 -3.31 1.36 -7.40
N VAL A 121 -2.82 2.18 -6.48
CA VAL A 121 -2.32 1.75 -5.17
C VAL A 121 -3.25 2.31 -4.11
N GLU A 122 -4.00 1.43 -3.46
CA GLU A 122 -4.86 1.77 -2.33
C GLU A 122 -4.16 1.40 -1.04
N HIS A 123 -4.05 2.37 -0.13
CA HIS A 123 -3.47 2.12 1.18
C HIS A 123 -4.01 3.08 2.24
N THR A 124 -3.57 2.89 3.48
CA THR A 124 -4.02 3.57 4.69
C THR A 124 -5.40 3.07 5.11
N SER A 125 -6.47 3.45 4.45
CA SER A 125 -7.83 2.88 4.60
C SER A 125 -8.26 2.74 6.08
N VAL A 126 -8.16 3.84 6.84
CA VAL A 126 -8.42 3.89 8.28
C VAL A 126 -9.71 4.66 8.56
N ASN A 127 -10.53 4.12 9.47
CA ASN A 127 -11.75 4.79 9.93
C ASN A 127 -11.43 6.17 10.53
N PRO A 128 -12.18 7.22 10.15
CA PRO A 128 -11.99 8.57 10.69
C PRO A 128 -12.70 8.72 12.05
N ASN A 129 -12.29 7.93 13.04
CA ASN A 129 -12.84 7.93 14.38
C ASN A 129 -11.80 8.17 15.50
N LYS A 130 -10.52 8.05 15.19
CA LYS A 130 -9.42 8.21 16.14
C LYS A 130 -8.09 8.47 15.43
N ALA A 131 -7.06 8.81 16.20
CA ALA A 131 -5.70 8.97 15.68
C ALA A 131 -5.15 7.69 15.07
N LEU A 132 -4.23 7.85 14.11
CA LEU A 132 -3.44 6.74 13.59
C LEU A 132 -2.55 6.18 14.69
N HIS A 133 -2.54 4.87 14.86
CA HIS A 133 -1.59 4.18 15.73
C HIS A 133 -0.42 3.63 14.92
N ILE A 134 0.66 3.25 15.61
CA ILE A 134 1.90 2.80 14.96
C ILE A 134 1.66 1.61 14.00
N GLY A 135 0.68 0.75 14.27
CA GLY A 135 0.28 -0.34 13.37
C GLY A 135 -0.28 0.16 12.03
N HIS A 136 -0.98 1.30 12.01
CA HIS A 136 -1.43 1.93 10.77
C HIS A 136 -0.25 2.48 9.96
N ILE A 137 0.83 2.94 10.63
CA ILE A 137 2.00 3.49 9.95
C ILE A 137 2.70 2.45 9.08
N ARG A 138 2.65 1.16 9.44
CA ARG A 138 3.15 0.10 8.56
C ARG A 138 2.44 0.10 7.21
N ASN A 139 1.11 0.16 7.22
CA ASN A 139 0.29 0.26 6.01
C ASN A 139 0.63 1.50 5.20
N VAL A 140 0.62 2.67 5.86
CA VAL A 140 0.92 3.98 5.25
C VAL A 140 2.27 3.97 4.54
N VAL A 141 3.30 3.46 5.20
CA VAL A 141 4.68 3.44 4.67
C VAL A 141 4.85 2.40 3.57
N LEU A 142 4.27 1.21 3.72
CA LEU A 142 4.31 0.17 2.68
C LEU A 142 3.66 0.66 1.39
N GLY A 143 2.44 1.22 1.49
CA GLY A 143 1.71 1.70 0.32
C GLY A 143 2.46 2.82 -0.41
N ASP A 144 2.95 3.82 0.32
CA ASP A 144 3.74 4.90 -0.27
C ASP A 144 5.05 4.39 -0.89
N THR A 145 5.72 3.43 -0.25
CA THR A 145 6.97 2.86 -0.77
C THR A 145 6.72 2.14 -2.09
N ILE A 146 5.67 1.30 -2.18
CA ILE A 146 5.28 0.62 -3.41
C ILE A 146 4.90 1.64 -4.49
N ALA A 147 4.12 2.65 -4.15
CA ALA A 147 3.75 3.70 -5.12
C ALA A 147 4.98 4.43 -5.69
N ARG A 148 5.98 4.74 -4.85
CA ARG A 148 7.24 5.36 -5.29
C ARG A 148 8.05 4.44 -6.20
N ILE A 149 8.17 3.15 -5.86
CA ILE A 149 8.86 2.15 -6.69
C ILE A 149 8.19 2.05 -8.05
N LEU A 150 6.86 1.96 -8.10
CA LEU A 150 6.11 1.89 -9.34
C LEU A 150 6.27 3.15 -10.19
N LYS A 151 6.23 4.35 -9.58
CA LYS A 151 6.49 5.61 -10.28
C LYS A 151 7.90 5.63 -10.89
N LYS A 152 8.93 5.18 -10.15
CA LYS A 152 10.30 5.04 -10.67
C LYS A 152 10.45 3.94 -11.72
N SER A 153 9.50 3.02 -11.78
CA SER A 153 9.42 1.98 -12.82
C SER A 153 8.55 2.40 -14.02
N ASN A 154 8.27 3.70 -14.17
CA ASN A 154 7.50 4.30 -15.26
C ASN A 154 6.05 3.82 -15.39
N TYR A 155 5.41 3.49 -14.24
CA TYR A 155 3.96 3.36 -14.16
C TYR A 155 3.31 4.70 -13.84
N LYS A 156 2.13 4.95 -14.41
CA LYS A 156 1.21 5.98 -13.91
C LYS A 156 0.53 5.42 -12.66
N VAL A 157 0.73 6.06 -11.52
CA VAL A 157 0.21 5.55 -10.25
C VAL A 157 -0.85 6.50 -9.70
N ASN A 158 -2.05 5.97 -9.49
CA ASN A 158 -3.12 6.62 -8.75
C ASN A 158 -3.10 6.13 -7.30
N ILE A 159 -2.82 7.01 -6.35
CA ILE A 159 -2.74 6.68 -4.92
C ILE A 159 -4.07 7.02 -4.26
N LEU A 160 -4.80 6.00 -3.82
CA LEU A 160 -6.12 6.14 -3.21
C LEU A 160 -6.06 5.87 -1.70
N ASN A 161 -6.84 6.65 -0.95
CA ASN A 161 -7.13 6.38 0.45
C ASN A 161 -8.65 6.18 0.61
N TYR A 162 -9.02 4.96 0.98
CA TYR A 162 -10.41 4.61 1.30
C TYR A 162 -10.75 5.09 2.70
N VAL A 163 -11.79 5.91 2.81
CA VAL A 163 -12.23 6.51 4.08
C VAL A 163 -13.53 5.83 4.51
N ASP A 164 -13.45 4.96 5.52
CA ASP A 164 -14.61 4.28 6.11
C ASP A 164 -15.35 5.25 7.05
N ASP A 165 -16.13 6.16 6.45
CA ASP A 165 -16.87 7.22 7.12
C ASP A 165 -18.30 6.82 7.54
N SER A 166 -18.70 5.56 7.29
CA SER A 166 -20.04 5.03 7.59
C SER A 166 -20.03 3.80 8.50
N GLY A 167 -18.88 3.44 9.03
CA GLY A 167 -18.69 2.24 9.85
C GLY A 167 -19.17 2.39 11.30
N LEU A 168 -19.28 1.24 11.99
CA LEU A 168 -19.74 1.15 13.39
C LEU A 168 -18.91 2.02 14.34
N GLN A 169 -17.58 2.11 14.11
CA GLN A 169 -16.70 2.92 14.95
C GLN A 169 -16.95 4.42 14.80
N VAL A 170 -17.42 4.86 13.64
CA VAL A 170 -17.88 6.23 13.44
C VAL A 170 -19.17 6.47 14.20
N ALA A 171 -20.15 5.53 14.13
CA ALA A 171 -21.38 5.63 14.91
C ALA A 171 -21.09 5.79 16.41
N ASP A 172 -20.06 5.10 16.93
CA ASP A 172 -19.68 5.18 18.35
C ASP A 172 -19.27 6.60 18.77
N ILE A 173 -18.43 7.29 17.98
CA ILE A 173 -18.07 8.67 18.32
C ILE A 173 -19.25 9.63 18.15
N ILE A 174 -20.12 9.39 17.19
CA ILE A 174 -21.33 10.23 17.01
C ILE A 174 -22.29 10.07 18.18
N VAL A 175 -22.51 8.86 18.67
CA VAL A 175 -23.29 8.62 19.92
C VAL A 175 -22.64 9.35 21.10
N GLY A 176 -21.32 9.32 21.22
CA GLY A 176 -20.59 10.09 22.23
C GLY A 176 -20.92 11.57 22.21
N PHE A 177 -20.84 12.20 21.06
CA PHE A 177 -21.14 13.62 20.90
C PHE A 177 -22.62 13.97 21.09
N THR A 178 -23.53 13.14 20.59
CA THR A 178 -24.96 13.49 20.54
C THR A 178 -25.73 13.06 21.77
N HIS A 179 -25.30 12.00 22.47
CA HIS A 179 -26.06 11.42 23.60
C HIS A 179 -25.30 11.42 24.92
N LEU A 180 -23.94 11.43 24.90
CA LEU A 180 -23.15 11.44 26.12
C LEU A 180 -22.59 12.83 26.47
N GLY A 181 -22.89 13.85 25.66
CA GLY A 181 -22.58 15.25 25.95
C GLY A 181 -21.10 15.64 25.84
N PHE A 182 -20.30 14.87 25.08
CA PHE A 182 -18.93 15.30 24.79
C PHE A 182 -18.90 16.58 23.99
N SER A 183 -17.95 17.50 24.35
CA SER A 183 -17.74 18.74 23.59
C SER A 183 -17.26 18.45 22.17
N GLN A 184 -17.74 19.25 21.19
CA GLN A 184 -17.22 19.18 19.83
C GLN A 184 -15.81 19.79 19.70
N ASP A 185 -15.37 20.56 20.68
CA ASP A 185 -14.04 21.13 20.73
C ASP A 185 -13.17 20.36 21.73
N PRO A 186 -11.99 19.90 21.31
CA PRO A 186 -11.08 19.18 22.17
C PRO A 186 -10.51 20.09 23.27
N PRO A 187 -10.02 19.53 24.39
CA PRO A 187 -9.24 20.28 25.35
C PRO A 187 -8.04 20.97 24.69
N SER A 188 -7.65 22.13 25.23
CA SER A 188 -6.51 22.92 24.72
C SER A 188 -5.25 22.06 24.56
N GLY A 189 -4.63 22.13 23.38
CA GLY A 189 -3.42 21.38 23.05
C GLY A 189 -3.63 19.91 22.65
N LYS A 190 -4.84 19.37 22.70
CA LYS A 190 -5.14 17.99 22.25
C LYS A 190 -5.62 18.01 20.80
N LYS A 191 -4.97 17.21 19.94
CA LYS A 191 -5.36 17.03 18.55
C LYS A 191 -6.72 16.37 18.44
N PHE A 192 -7.53 16.73 17.44
CA PHE A 192 -8.93 16.33 17.38
C PHE A 192 -9.12 14.81 17.26
N ASP A 193 -8.31 14.15 16.45
CA ASP A 193 -8.35 12.69 16.29
C ASP A 193 -7.92 11.94 17.56
N HIS A 194 -6.97 12.48 18.34
CA HIS A 194 -6.60 11.97 19.66
C HIS A 194 -7.77 12.11 20.64
N TYR A 195 -8.43 13.27 20.65
CA TYR A 195 -9.60 13.49 21.51
C TYR A 195 -10.74 12.53 21.14
N CYS A 196 -11.06 12.40 19.87
CA CYS A 196 -12.10 11.47 19.41
C CYS A 196 -11.79 10.01 19.80
N GLY A 197 -10.53 9.58 19.71
CA GLY A 197 -10.13 8.23 20.07
C GLY A 197 -10.09 7.99 21.59
N ASP A 198 -9.28 8.78 22.28
CA ASP A 198 -8.93 8.53 23.69
C ASP A 198 -10.08 8.85 24.66
N ASP A 199 -10.82 9.93 24.36
CA ASP A 199 -11.89 10.39 25.27
C ASP A 199 -13.27 9.95 24.79
N VAL A 200 -13.63 10.28 23.53
CA VAL A 200 -15.00 10.04 23.05
C VAL A 200 -15.23 8.56 22.79
N TYR A 201 -14.44 7.94 21.93
CA TYR A 201 -14.63 6.56 21.49
C TYR A 201 -14.52 5.56 22.65
N VAL A 202 -13.41 5.62 23.41
CA VAL A 202 -13.17 4.68 24.51
C VAL A 202 -14.27 4.80 25.57
N LYS A 203 -14.59 6.03 26.01
CA LYS A 203 -15.61 6.23 27.05
C LYS A 203 -17.04 5.90 26.55
N THR A 204 -17.33 6.08 25.28
CA THR A 204 -18.61 5.66 24.68
C THR A 204 -18.72 4.14 24.66
N THR A 205 -17.66 3.44 24.24
CA THR A 205 -17.68 1.96 24.19
C THR A 205 -17.80 1.34 25.58
N GLU A 206 -17.17 1.92 26.61
CA GLU A 206 -17.34 1.49 28.02
C GLU A 206 -18.77 1.68 28.53
N LYS A 207 -19.51 2.67 28.01
CA LYS A 207 -20.90 2.93 28.42
C LYS A 207 -21.87 1.90 27.88
N TYR A 208 -21.64 1.30 26.71
CA TYR A 208 -22.50 0.24 26.16
C TYR A 208 -22.59 -0.97 27.12
N GLU A 209 -21.50 -1.30 27.82
CA GLU A 209 -21.49 -2.40 28.80
C GLU A 209 -22.39 -2.11 30.00
N LYS A 210 -22.61 -0.82 30.32
CA LYS A 210 -23.36 -0.38 31.51
C LYS A 210 -24.80 0.04 31.18
N ASP A 211 -25.08 0.40 29.94
CA ASP A 211 -26.39 0.90 29.46
C ASP A 211 -26.76 0.27 28.11
N PRO A 212 -27.51 -0.86 28.15
CA PRO A 212 -27.96 -1.53 26.93
C PRO A 212 -28.83 -0.66 26.00
N SER A 213 -29.48 0.40 26.53
CA SER A 213 -30.32 1.29 25.69
C SER A 213 -29.48 2.04 24.64
N LEU A 214 -28.21 2.28 24.90
CA LEU A 214 -27.30 2.91 23.98
C LEU A 214 -26.99 2.05 22.75
N GLU A 215 -27.12 0.72 22.83
CA GLU A 215 -26.96 -0.17 21.67
C GLU A 215 -28.06 0.06 20.60
N GLU A 216 -29.28 0.36 21.00
CA GLU A 216 -30.34 0.70 20.06
C GLU A 216 -30.08 2.07 19.41
N ILE A 217 -29.59 3.03 20.18
CA ILE A 217 -29.17 4.34 19.64
C ILE A 217 -28.02 4.15 18.65
N ARG A 218 -27.04 3.31 18.97
CA ARG A 218 -25.91 2.95 18.10
C ARG A 218 -26.39 2.37 16.77
N LYS A 219 -27.30 1.40 16.79
CA LYS A 219 -27.88 0.78 15.59
C LYS A 219 -28.63 1.82 14.74
N LYS A 220 -29.40 2.68 15.38
CA LYS A 220 -30.11 3.76 14.67
C LYS A 220 -29.13 4.73 14.05
N THR A 221 -28.13 5.17 14.80
CA THR A 221 -27.07 6.06 14.30
C THR A 221 -26.35 5.45 13.09
N LEU A 222 -25.97 4.17 13.17
CA LEU A 222 -25.33 3.48 12.04
C LEU A 222 -26.21 3.48 10.81
N LYS A 223 -27.50 3.21 10.94
CA LYS A 223 -28.47 3.27 9.84
C LYS A 223 -28.58 4.68 9.26
N ASP A 224 -28.65 5.70 10.11
CA ASP A 224 -28.67 7.10 9.67
C ASP A 224 -27.42 7.50 8.87
N LEU A 225 -26.24 6.97 9.26
CA LEU A 225 -24.99 7.17 8.53
C LEU A 225 -25.03 6.52 7.14
N GLU A 226 -25.52 5.28 7.06
CA GLU A 226 -25.66 4.55 5.78
C GLU A 226 -26.66 5.23 4.84
N ASP A 227 -27.83 5.65 5.35
CA ASP A 227 -28.87 6.34 4.59
C ASP A 227 -28.43 7.75 4.14
N GLY A 228 -27.70 8.48 4.98
CA GLY A 228 -27.02 9.75 4.65
C GLY A 228 -27.89 10.98 4.49
N ASN A 229 -29.20 10.93 4.79
CA ASN A 229 -30.15 12.02 4.56
C ASN A 229 -30.63 12.69 5.88
N SER A 230 -30.06 12.30 7.03
CA SER A 230 -30.46 12.82 8.34
C SER A 230 -29.53 13.95 8.81
N GLU A 231 -29.98 14.71 9.80
CA GLU A 231 -29.15 15.69 10.50
C GLU A 231 -27.94 15.02 11.18
N ILE A 232 -28.14 13.78 11.68
CA ILE A 232 -27.07 12.96 12.27
C ILE A 232 -26.01 12.62 11.23
N ALA A 233 -26.40 12.24 10.02
CA ALA A 233 -25.45 11.97 8.94
C ALA A 233 -24.66 13.22 8.53
N THR A 234 -25.32 14.39 8.48
CA THR A 234 -24.66 15.67 8.21
C THR A 234 -23.67 16.04 9.34
N PHE A 235 -24.07 15.82 10.57
CA PHE A 235 -23.19 16.03 11.73
C PHE A 235 -21.99 15.08 11.70
N ALA A 236 -22.21 13.81 11.38
CA ALA A 236 -21.15 12.81 11.26
C ALA A 236 -20.16 13.16 10.16
N ASP A 237 -20.60 13.62 8.98
CA ASP A 237 -19.70 14.10 7.91
C ASP A 237 -18.77 15.21 8.43
N LYS A 238 -19.30 16.17 9.20
CA LYS A 238 -18.49 17.24 9.81
C LYS A 238 -17.44 16.70 10.78
N ILE A 239 -17.81 15.76 11.64
CA ILE A 239 -16.88 15.19 12.64
C ILE A 239 -15.82 14.32 11.97
N THR A 240 -16.22 13.42 11.07
CA THR A 240 -15.31 12.51 10.37
C THR A 240 -14.29 13.27 9.51
N ARG A 241 -14.71 14.37 8.86
CA ARG A 241 -13.77 15.23 8.11
C ARG A 241 -12.72 15.87 8.99
N ARG A 242 -13.07 16.33 10.20
CA ARG A 242 -12.10 16.89 11.16
C ARG A 242 -11.11 15.82 11.64
N VAL A 243 -11.58 14.59 11.89
CA VAL A 243 -10.69 13.47 12.25
C VAL A 243 -9.78 13.11 11.09
N LEU A 244 -10.35 12.96 9.88
CA LEU A 244 -9.60 12.66 8.67
C LEU A 244 -8.50 13.69 8.39
N GLU A 245 -8.81 14.98 8.55
CA GLU A 245 -7.83 16.05 8.41
C GLU A 245 -6.64 15.86 9.35
N SER A 246 -6.92 15.54 10.62
CA SER A 246 -5.88 15.25 11.60
C SER A 246 -5.06 14.00 11.24
N GLN A 247 -5.70 12.95 10.73
CA GLN A 247 -5.01 11.73 10.25
C GLN A 247 -4.13 12.03 9.02
N LEU A 248 -4.61 12.84 8.08
CA LEU A 248 -3.83 13.28 6.91
C LEU A 248 -2.59 14.08 7.32
N GLU A 249 -2.69 14.96 8.32
CA GLU A 249 -1.53 15.67 8.85
C GLU A 249 -0.45 14.71 9.37
N THR A 250 -0.84 13.64 10.05
CA THR A 250 0.09 12.58 10.48
C THR A 250 0.75 11.91 9.28
N CYS A 251 0.00 11.58 8.22
CA CYS A 251 0.55 11.01 7.00
C CYS A 251 1.50 11.99 6.28
N TRP A 252 1.11 13.26 6.19
CA TRP A 252 1.96 14.30 5.57
C TRP A 252 3.28 14.52 6.33
N ASN A 253 3.24 14.44 7.66
CA ASN A 253 4.45 14.46 8.48
C ASN A 253 5.41 13.29 8.18
N MET A 254 4.87 12.15 7.71
CA MET A 254 5.66 11.01 7.24
C MET A 254 6.08 11.14 5.76
N GLY A 255 5.72 12.23 5.08
CA GLY A 255 5.98 12.46 3.66
C GLY A 255 5.13 11.59 2.74
N VAL A 256 3.92 11.22 3.17
CA VAL A 256 2.98 10.38 2.43
C VAL A 256 1.81 11.24 1.94
N TYR A 257 1.52 11.15 0.64
CA TYR A 257 0.52 11.95 -0.05
C TYR A 257 -0.40 11.06 -0.88
N TYR A 258 -1.62 11.54 -1.11
CA TYR A 258 -2.65 10.81 -1.85
C TYR A 258 -3.10 11.62 -3.05
N ASP A 259 -3.59 10.92 -4.09
CA ASP A 259 -4.17 11.55 -5.26
C ASP A 259 -5.69 11.73 -5.07
N CYS A 260 -6.37 10.75 -4.42
CA CYS A 260 -7.80 10.84 -4.17
C CYS A 260 -8.24 10.17 -2.87
N LEU A 261 -9.21 10.81 -2.19
CA LEU A 261 -9.95 10.25 -1.07
C LEU A 261 -11.29 9.68 -1.58
N ASN A 262 -11.55 8.42 -1.26
CA ASN A 262 -12.79 7.72 -1.61
C ASN A 262 -13.58 7.40 -0.34
N PHE A 263 -14.80 7.91 -0.22
CA PHE A 263 -15.63 7.75 0.97
C PHE A 263 -16.55 6.53 0.86
N GLU A 264 -16.55 5.65 1.86
CA GLU A 264 -17.41 4.45 1.90
C GLU A 264 -18.88 4.81 1.74
N SER A 265 -19.34 5.84 2.43
CA SER A 265 -20.70 6.33 2.36
C SER A 265 -21.15 6.68 0.93
N GLN A 266 -20.23 7.19 0.11
CA GLN A 266 -20.50 7.51 -1.28
C GLN A 266 -20.48 6.25 -2.16
N ILE A 267 -19.58 5.31 -1.90
CA ILE A 267 -19.54 4.03 -2.61
C ILE A 267 -20.85 3.26 -2.40
N ILE A 268 -21.34 3.20 -1.17
CA ILE A 268 -22.63 2.58 -0.84
C ILE A 268 -23.79 3.22 -1.63
N ARG A 269 -23.82 4.56 -1.68
CA ARG A 269 -24.89 5.33 -2.33
C ARG A 269 -24.73 5.50 -3.84
N SER A 270 -23.59 5.09 -4.41
CA SER A 270 -23.28 5.30 -5.84
C SER A 270 -24.05 4.42 -6.82
N GLY A 271 -24.71 3.38 -6.33
CA GLY A 271 -25.35 2.35 -7.16
C GLY A 271 -24.37 1.36 -7.79
N LEU A 272 -23.07 1.42 -7.48
CA LEU A 272 -22.05 0.48 -7.97
C LEU A 272 -22.40 -0.97 -7.58
N TRP A 273 -22.97 -1.17 -6.38
CA TRP A 273 -23.37 -2.50 -5.92
C TRP A 273 -24.37 -3.15 -6.88
N SER A 274 -25.45 -2.48 -7.23
CA SER A 274 -26.46 -3.03 -8.14
C SER A 274 -25.85 -3.39 -9.50
N LYS A 275 -24.97 -2.54 -10.04
CA LYS A 275 -24.31 -2.77 -11.32
C LYS A 275 -23.41 -4.01 -11.30
N ILE A 276 -22.58 -4.18 -10.26
CA ILE A 276 -21.69 -5.34 -10.17
C ILE A 276 -22.46 -6.60 -9.83
N PHE A 277 -23.50 -6.51 -9.00
CA PHE A 277 -24.32 -7.64 -8.62
C PHE A 277 -25.00 -8.29 -9.85
N GLU A 278 -25.57 -7.48 -10.76
CA GLU A 278 -26.12 -8.00 -12.03
C GLU A 278 -25.04 -8.66 -12.89
N LYS A 279 -23.85 -8.04 -13.02
CA LYS A 279 -22.73 -8.67 -13.76
C LYS A 279 -22.30 -10.01 -13.14
N LEU A 280 -22.26 -10.10 -11.81
CA LEU A 280 -21.92 -11.37 -11.14
C LEU A 280 -22.95 -12.46 -11.43
N LYS A 281 -24.25 -12.13 -11.49
CA LYS A 281 -25.33 -13.06 -11.89
C LYS A 281 -25.19 -13.49 -13.35
N GLU A 282 -25.05 -12.54 -14.27
CA GLU A 282 -24.90 -12.78 -15.70
C GLU A 282 -23.72 -13.73 -15.99
N MET A 283 -22.60 -13.56 -15.29
CA MET A 283 -21.41 -14.39 -15.41
C MET A 283 -21.48 -15.69 -14.59
N ARG A 284 -22.57 -15.91 -13.85
CA ARG A 284 -22.77 -17.08 -12.97
C ARG A 284 -21.64 -17.23 -11.93
N LEU A 285 -21.14 -16.11 -11.42
CA LEU A 285 -20.13 -16.07 -10.37
C LEU A 285 -20.75 -16.10 -8.95
N ILE A 286 -22.05 -15.94 -8.88
CA ILE A 286 -22.86 -16.05 -7.65
C ILE A 286 -24.09 -16.91 -7.95
N GLU A 287 -24.56 -17.62 -6.94
CA GLU A 287 -25.71 -18.51 -7.03
C GLU A 287 -26.72 -18.21 -5.92
N PHE A 288 -27.99 -18.40 -6.23
CA PHE A 288 -29.06 -18.32 -5.24
C PHE A 288 -29.31 -19.70 -4.64
N GLU A 289 -29.23 -19.80 -3.31
CA GLU A 289 -29.46 -21.06 -2.59
C GLU A 289 -30.95 -21.27 -2.34
N ASN A 290 -31.50 -22.33 -2.91
CA ASN A 290 -32.91 -22.69 -2.74
C ASN A 290 -33.16 -23.62 -1.54
N GLU A 291 -32.12 -24.22 -0.98
CA GLU A 291 -32.19 -25.20 0.12
C GLU A 291 -30.85 -25.27 0.88
N GLY A 292 -30.87 -25.79 2.10
CA GLY A 292 -29.68 -26.00 2.92
C GLY A 292 -29.35 -24.86 3.87
N LYS A 293 -28.08 -24.82 4.33
CA LYS A 293 -27.59 -23.89 5.37
C LYS A 293 -27.77 -22.41 5.00
N ASN A 294 -27.68 -22.08 3.72
CA ASN A 294 -27.74 -20.69 3.22
C ASN A 294 -29.02 -20.46 2.38
N GLU A 295 -30.11 -21.18 2.66
CA GLU A 295 -31.39 -21.03 1.97
C GLU A 295 -31.84 -19.57 1.91
N GLY A 296 -32.27 -19.12 0.71
CA GLY A 296 -32.70 -17.74 0.45
C GLY A 296 -31.54 -16.73 0.28
N CYS A 297 -30.29 -17.17 0.34
CA CYS A 297 -29.12 -16.29 0.21
C CYS A 297 -28.51 -16.35 -1.20
N TRP A 298 -27.86 -15.25 -1.60
CA TRP A 298 -26.93 -15.27 -2.71
C TRP A 298 -25.52 -15.56 -2.17
N VAL A 299 -24.86 -16.54 -2.78
CA VAL A 299 -23.55 -17.03 -2.31
C VAL A 299 -22.51 -17.01 -3.42
N ILE A 300 -21.25 -16.85 -3.03
CA ILE A 300 -20.07 -17.17 -3.83
C ILE A 300 -19.64 -18.57 -3.40
N ARG A 301 -19.50 -19.48 -4.35
CA ARG A 301 -19.06 -20.85 -4.05
C ARG A 301 -17.62 -20.87 -3.55
N GLY A 302 -17.39 -21.62 -2.49
CA GLY A 302 -16.06 -21.89 -1.99
C GLY A 302 -15.29 -22.81 -2.95
N GLU A 303 -14.03 -22.48 -3.21
CA GLU A 303 -13.11 -23.33 -3.97
C GLU A 303 -12.38 -24.30 -3.02
N ASN A 304 -12.00 -25.49 -3.52
CA ASN A 304 -11.15 -26.45 -2.77
C ASN A 304 -11.64 -26.82 -1.36
N ASN A 305 -12.94 -27.11 -1.20
CA ASN A 305 -13.60 -27.39 0.09
C ASN A 305 -13.67 -26.22 1.07
N GLU A 306 -13.45 -25.00 0.64
CA GLU A 306 -13.77 -23.82 1.46
C GLU A 306 -15.30 -23.64 1.56
N GLU A 307 -15.78 -23.12 2.70
CA GLU A 307 -17.21 -22.82 2.86
C GLU A 307 -17.66 -21.70 1.92
N ASP A 308 -18.88 -21.83 1.40
CA ASP A 308 -19.55 -20.82 0.61
C ASP A 308 -19.62 -19.48 1.37
N LYS A 309 -19.47 -18.39 0.64
CA LYS A 309 -19.53 -17.05 1.22
C LYS A 309 -20.84 -16.37 0.89
N VAL A 310 -21.66 -16.12 1.92
CA VAL A 310 -22.90 -15.37 1.77
C VAL A 310 -22.59 -13.92 1.39
N LEU A 311 -23.15 -13.50 0.26
CA LEU A 311 -23.04 -12.16 -0.29
C LEU A 311 -24.26 -11.31 0.07
N VAL A 312 -25.46 -11.87 -0.13
CA VAL A 312 -26.75 -11.28 0.26
C VAL A 312 -27.52 -12.29 1.09
N ARG A 313 -27.98 -11.88 2.25
CA ARG A 313 -28.77 -12.74 3.16
C ARG A 313 -30.19 -12.93 2.66
N SER A 314 -30.90 -13.91 3.19
CA SER A 314 -32.30 -14.22 2.85
C SER A 314 -33.27 -13.06 3.06
N ASN A 315 -32.95 -12.14 3.96
CA ASN A 315 -33.74 -10.90 4.18
C ASN A 315 -33.35 -9.77 3.19
N GLY A 316 -32.56 -10.04 2.16
CA GLY A 316 -32.11 -9.05 1.17
C GLY A 316 -30.95 -8.15 1.64
N THR A 317 -30.41 -8.34 2.86
CA THR A 317 -29.32 -7.51 3.38
C THR A 317 -27.98 -7.96 2.81
N ALA A 318 -27.24 -7.06 2.18
CA ALA A 318 -25.88 -7.30 1.74
C ALA A 318 -24.92 -7.46 2.92
N THR A 319 -23.95 -8.37 2.81
CA THR A 319 -22.89 -8.55 3.81
C THR A 319 -21.76 -7.55 3.58
N TYR A 320 -20.80 -7.45 4.50
CA TYR A 320 -19.69 -6.50 4.38
C TYR A 320 -18.83 -6.70 3.11
N ILE A 321 -18.69 -7.92 2.62
CA ILE A 321 -17.96 -8.21 1.36
C ILE A 321 -18.64 -7.53 0.16
N ALA A 322 -19.96 -7.32 0.23
CA ALA A 322 -20.70 -6.62 -0.81
C ALA A 322 -20.37 -5.13 -0.91
N LYS A 323 -19.68 -4.54 0.09
CA LYS A 323 -19.16 -3.17 0.02
C LYS A 323 -17.81 -3.11 -0.70
N ASP A 324 -16.97 -4.13 -0.55
CA ASP A 324 -15.62 -4.16 -1.10
C ASP A 324 -15.59 -4.53 -2.59
N ILE A 325 -16.47 -5.43 -3.03
CA ILE A 325 -16.52 -5.89 -4.43
C ILE A 325 -16.80 -4.73 -5.42
N PRO A 326 -17.80 -3.86 -5.22
CA PRO A 326 -18.06 -2.75 -6.15
C PRO A 326 -16.91 -1.75 -6.23
N TYR A 327 -16.23 -1.50 -5.11
CA TYR A 327 -15.09 -0.62 -5.08
C TYR A 327 -13.86 -1.23 -5.78
N ALA A 328 -13.62 -2.54 -5.61
CA ALA A 328 -12.58 -3.26 -6.35
C ALA A 328 -12.84 -3.22 -7.87
N ALA A 329 -14.09 -3.49 -8.28
CA ALA A 329 -14.51 -3.44 -9.68
C ALA A 329 -14.37 -2.04 -10.28
N TRP A 330 -14.75 -0.99 -9.53
CA TRP A 330 -14.56 0.38 -9.96
C TRP A 330 -13.08 0.73 -10.14
N LYS A 331 -12.22 0.41 -9.17
CA LYS A 331 -10.77 0.66 -9.26
C LYS A 331 -10.13 0.04 -10.52
N LEU A 332 -10.61 -1.13 -10.94
CA LEU A 332 -10.19 -1.81 -12.16
C LEU A 332 -10.82 -1.26 -13.45
N GLY A 333 -11.67 -0.26 -13.36
CA GLY A 333 -12.40 0.28 -14.51
C GLY A 333 -13.41 -0.68 -15.13
N LEU A 334 -13.92 -1.66 -14.36
CA LEU A 334 -14.94 -2.63 -14.81
C LEU A 334 -16.35 -2.06 -14.80
N LEU A 335 -16.55 -0.94 -14.12
CA LEU A 335 -17.80 -0.23 -13.98
C LEU A 335 -17.62 1.21 -14.44
N GLU A 336 -18.70 1.79 -15.00
CA GLU A 336 -18.73 3.22 -15.27
C GLU A 336 -18.55 4.00 -13.97
N ASP A 337 -17.74 5.05 -14.02
CA ASP A 337 -17.43 5.87 -12.87
C ASP A 337 -18.65 6.72 -12.45
N PRO A 338 -19.25 6.48 -11.27
CA PRO A 338 -20.38 7.25 -10.78
C PRO A 338 -19.97 8.52 -10.07
N PHE A 339 -18.67 8.68 -9.80
CA PHE A 339 -18.17 9.78 -8.98
C PHE A 339 -17.88 11.03 -9.81
N LYS A 340 -18.06 12.16 -9.15
CA LYS A 340 -17.48 13.44 -9.51
C LYS A 340 -16.35 13.74 -8.55
N TYR A 341 -15.50 14.68 -8.92
CA TYR A 341 -14.29 14.96 -8.16
C TYR A 341 -14.21 16.44 -7.82
N LYS A 342 -13.93 16.74 -6.56
CA LYS A 342 -13.63 18.10 -6.11
C LYS A 342 -12.28 18.11 -5.40
N LYS A 343 -11.58 19.25 -5.45
CA LYS A 343 -10.35 19.43 -4.68
C LYS A 343 -10.69 19.32 -3.20
N TYR A 344 -9.80 18.68 -2.45
CA TYR A 344 -9.84 18.71 -1.00
C TYR A 344 -9.49 20.12 -0.51
N GLU A 345 -10.14 20.57 0.55
CA GLU A 345 -10.01 21.96 1.02
C GLU A 345 -8.60 22.31 1.47
N LYS A 346 -7.92 21.37 2.12
CA LYS A 346 -6.52 21.53 2.57
C LYS A 346 -5.54 21.07 1.50
N THR A 347 -4.56 21.90 1.21
CA THR A 347 -3.49 21.55 0.28
C THR A 347 -2.44 20.70 0.99
N GLN A 348 -2.02 19.62 0.38
CA GLN A 348 -0.93 18.78 0.86
C GLN A 348 0.42 19.55 0.77
N PRO A 349 1.37 19.29 1.68
CA PRO A 349 2.73 19.85 1.58
C PRO A 349 3.36 19.64 0.19
N GLY A 350 4.16 20.57 -0.27
CA GLY A 350 4.75 20.51 -1.62
C GLY A 350 3.77 20.81 -2.75
N ASN A 351 2.59 21.39 -2.46
CA ASN A 351 1.53 21.71 -3.42
C ASN A 351 0.98 20.47 -4.18
N HIS A 352 1.09 19.28 -3.60
CA HIS A 352 0.45 18.09 -4.15
C HIS A 352 -1.07 18.25 -4.10
N LEU A 353 -1.71 18.11 -5.25
CA LEU A 353 -3.18 18.17 -5.34
C LEU A 353 -3.78 16.91 -4.70
N LEU A 354 -4.79 17.12 -3.87
CA LEU A 354 -5.63 16.07 -3.30
C LEU A 354 -7.05 16.24 -3.80
N TRP A 355 -7.58 15.18 -4.38
CA TRP A 355 -8.98 15.10 -4.82
C TRP A 355 -9.82 14.31 -3.83
N GLN A 356 -11.09 14.49 -3.87
CA GLN A 356 -12.05 13.67 -3.15
C GLN A 356 -13.25 13.37 -4.04
N THR A 357 -13.80 12.18 -3.88
CA THR A 357 -15.05 11.80 -4.55
C THR A 357 -16.24 12.59 -4.01
N THR A 358 -17.26 12.77 -4.84
CA THR A 358 -18.57 13.31 -4.49
C THR A 358 -19.64 12.75 -5.43
N LEU A 359 -20.87 12.61 -4.94
CA LEU A 359 -22.03 12.23 -5.77
C LEU A 359 -22.84 13.44 -6.24
N THR A 360 -22.59 14.61 -5.64
CA THR A 360 -23.29 15.85 -5.99
C THR A 360 -22.52 16.64 -7.04
N ALA A 361 -23.24 17.38 -7.90
CA ALA A 361 -22.62 18.23 -8.91
C ALA A 361 -21.70 19.28 -8.27
N SER A 362 -20.46 19.29 -8.66
CA SER A 362 -19.50 20.37 -8.42
C SER A 362 -18.78 20.64 -9.74
N ASN A 363 -18.04 21.74 -9.86
CA ASN A 363 -17.32 22.11 -11.07
C ASN A 363 -16.58 20.91 -11.67
N GLU A 364 -17.09 20.42 -12.79
CA GLU A 364 -16.76 19.10 -13.35
C GLU A 364 -15.36 19.10 -13.95
N ILE A 365 -14.42 18.51 -13.22
CA ILE A 365 -13.19 18.07 -13.83
C ILE A 365 -13.30 16.55 -13.95
N LYS A 366 -13.20 16.04 -15.19
CA LYS A 366 -13.11 14.60 -15.42
C LYS A 366 -11.73 14.12 -14.98
N HIS A 367 -11.67 13.39 -13.90
CA HIS A 367 -10.48 12.64 -13.49
C HIS A 367 -10.72 11.15 -13.72
N ASN A 368 -9.65 10.43 -13.94
CA ASN A 368 -9.69 8.98 -14.00
C ASN A 368 -8.72 8.43 -12.93
N PHE A 369 -9.31 7.90 -11.85
CA PHE A 369 -8.57 7.26 -10.76
C PHE A 369 -8.62 5.74 -10.83
N THR A 370 -9.09 5.16 -11.92
CA THR A 370 -9.06 3.71 -12.18
C THR A 370 -7.72 3.28 -12.78
N GLY A 371 -7.47 1.99 -12.87
CA GLY A 371 -6.23 1.45 -13.42
C GLY A 371 -6.40 0.10 -14.10
N GLU A 372 -5.37 -0.31 -14.83
CA GLU A 372 -5.29 -1.63 -15.44
C GLU A 372 -5.01 -2.71 -14.41
N LYS A 373 -4.27 -2.33 -13.36
CA LYS A 373 -3.97 -3.14 -12.18
C LYS A 373 -4.28 -2.38 -10.91
N VAL A 374 -4.58 -3.11 -9.85
CA VAL A 374 -4.84 -2.58 -8.50
C VAL A 374 -3.98 -3.32 -7.50
N ILE A 375 -3.30 -2.58 -6.65
CA ILE A 375 -2.63 -3.10 -5.47
C ILE A 375 -3.31 -2.52 -4.24
N THR A 376 -3.89 -3.38 -3.41
CA THR A 376 -4.54 -3.00 -2.16
C THR A 376 -3.68 -3.45 -0.98
N VAL A 377 -3.22 -2.51 -0.17
CA VAL A 377 -2.36 -2.76 0.99
C VAL A 377 -3.22 -2.91 2.23
N ILE A 378 -3.43 -4.14 2.68
CA ILE A 378 -4.30 -4.46 3.81
C ILE A 378 -3.65 -5.55 4.68
N ASP A 379 -3.86 -5.46 6.00
CA ASP A 379 -3.41 -6.42 7.00
C ASP A 379 -3.79 -7.88 6.66
N SER A 380 -2.88 -8.82 6.90
CA SER A 380 -3.03 -10.26 6.59
C SER A 380 -4.27 -10.92 7.20
N ARG A 381 -4.82 -10.35 8.29
CA ARG A 381 -6.09 -10.81 8.88
C ARG A 381 -7.28 -10.71 7.93
N GLN A 382 -7.19 -9.87 6.89
CA GLN A 382 -8.19 -9.75 5.82
C GLN A 382 -7.90 -10.64 4.60
N ALA A 383 -6.82 -11.44 4.64
CA ALA A 383 -6.37 -12.22 3.48
C ALA A 383 -7.45 -13.11 2.87
N ARG A 384 -8.31 -13.76 3.71
CA ARG A 384 -9.42 -14.60 3.21
C ARG A 384 -10.42 -13.79 2.37
N LEU A 385 -10.77 -12.60 2.82
CA LEU A 385 -11.67 -11.72 2.09
C LEU A 385 -11.03 -11.24 0.80
N GLN A 386 -9.80 -10.78 0.88
CA GLN A 386 -9.06 -10.29 -0.28
C GLN A 386 -8.83 -11.38 -1.33
N LYS A 387 -8.61 -12.63 -0.93
CA LYS A 387 -8.54 -13.79 -1.84
C LYS A 387 -9.83 -13.94 -2.67
N ILE A 388 -10.99 -13.80 -2.03
CA ILE A 388 -12.29 -13.88 -2.72
C ILE A 388 -12.41 -12.74 -3.75
N ILE A 389 -12.06 -11.51 -3.35
CA ILE A 389 -12.11 -10.36 -4.26
C ILE A 389 -11.15 -10.54 -5.43
N THR A 390 -9.90 -10.96 -5.17
CA THR A 390 -8.91 -11.25 -6.22
C THR A 390 -9.43 -12.30 -7.20
N ASN A 391 -9.98 -13.41 -6.70
CA ASN A 391 -10.55 -14.47 -7.54
C ASN A 391 -11.72 -13.96 -8.38
N LEU A 392 -12.61 -13.15 -7.82
CA LEU A 392 -13.70 -12.56 -8.58
C LEU A 392 -13.18 -11.61 -9.66
N MET A 393 -12.25 -10.71 -9.32
CA MET A 393 -11.72 -9.74 -10.27
C MET A 393 -10.95 -10.41 -11.41
N SER A 394 -10.26 -11.53 -11.18
CA SER A 394 -9.59 -12.30 -12.23
C SER A 394 -10.54 -12.90 -13.27
N LYS A 395 -11.81 -13.13 -12.92
CA LYS A 395 -12.83 -13.61 -13.87
C LYS A 395 -13.29 -12.51 -14.85
N PHE A 396 -13.12 -11.24 -14.47
CA PHE A 396 -13.49 -10.11 -15.32
C PHE A 396 -12.36 -9.63 -16.23
N LYS A 397 -11.11 -9.81 -15.83
CA LYS A 397 -9.94 -9.37 -16.58
C LYS A 397 -8.99 -10.53 -16.82
N SER A 398 -8.62 -10.75 -18.09
CA SER A 398 -7.62 -11.76 -18.50
C SER A 398 -6.17 -11.33 -18.25
N VAL A 399 -5.96 -10.31 -17.44
CA VAL A 399 -4.62 -9.82 -17.08
C VAL A 399 -4.18 -10.51 -15.81
N ASP A 400 -3.06 -11.19 -15.86
CA ASP A 400 -2.45 -11.79 -14.67
C ASP A 400 -2.24 -10.71 -13.59
N GLU A 401 -2.64 -11.05 -12.37
CA GLU A 401 -2.52 -10.17 -11.21
C GLU A 401 -3.17 -8.79 -11.42
N ALA A 402 -4.35 -8.75 -12.07
CA ALA A 402 -5.08 -7.50 -12.23
C ALA A 402 -5.46 -6.86 -10.88
N TYR A 403 -5.73 -7.67 -9.85
CA TYR A 403 -6.01 -7.22 -8.49
C TYR A 403 -5.12 -7.98 -7.50
N VAL A 404 -4.24 -7.26 -6.81
CA VAL A 404 -3.26 -7.81 -5.88
C VAL A 404 -3.53 -7.34 -4.47
N HIS A 405 -3.65 -8.28 -3.55
CA HIS A 405 -3.61 -8.00 -2.11
C HIS A 405 -2.16 -8.05 -1.63
N LEU A 406 -1.61 -6.90 -1.24
CA LEU A 406 -0.35 -6.80 -0.53
C LEU A 406 -0.62 -6.94 0.97
N GLY A 407 -0.64 -8.19 1.46
CA GLY A 407 -0.83 -8.51 2.87
C GLY A 407 0.43 -8.25 3.68
N TYR A 408 0.27 -7.80 4.92
CA TYR A 408 1.38 -7.60 5.85
C TYR A 408 0.98 -7.98 7.27
N GLU A 409 1.94 -8.43 8.09
CA GLU A 409 1.73 -8.76 9.49
C GLU A 409 1.71 -7.52 10.39
N SER A 410 1.13 -7.67 11.58
CA SER A 410 0.90 -6.58 12.52
C SER A 410 2.20 -6.00 13.11
N VAL A 411 2.09 -4.80 13.67
CA VAL A 411 3.10 -4.18 14.54
C VAL A 411 2.70 -4.38 15.98
N THR A 412 3.62 -4.82 16.81
CA THR A 412 3.47 -4.98 18.26
C THR A 412 4.45 -4.07 18.98
N LEU A 413 4.29 -3.91 20.28
CA LEU A 413 5.25 -3.19 21.11
C LEU A 413 5.97 -4.16 22.02
N SER A 414 7.29 -3.99 22.16
CA SER A 414 8.04 -4.63 23.23
C SER A 414 7.58 -4.09 24.60
N ALA A 415 7.70 -4.89 25.64
CA ALA A 415 7.37 -4.45 27.01
C ALA A 415 8.13 -3.18 27.40
N ASP A 416 9.42 -3.08 27.05
CA ASP A 416 10.28 -1.91 27.34
C ASP A 416 9.79 -0.64 26.63
N THR A 417 9.41 -0.78 25.36
CA THR A 417 8.87 0.36 24.58
C THR A 417 7.52 0.79 25.13
N ALA A 418 6.66 -0.15 25.46
CA ALA A 418 5.35 0.12 26.06
C ALA A 418 5.51 0.86 27.39
N HIS A 419 6.39 0.38 28.29
CA HIS A 419 6.70 1.05 29.55
C HIS A 419 7.24 2.48 29.36
N THR A 420 8.15 2.68 28.39
CA THR A 420 8.68 4.02 28.04
C THR A 420 7.59 4.97 27.58
N LEU A 421 6.54 4.45 26.95
CA LEU A 421 5.36 5.20 26.48
C LEU A 421 4.26 5.31 27.54
N GLY A 422 4.49 4.83 28.76
CA GLY A 422 3.53 4.91 29.87
C GLY A 422 2.36 3.94 29.77
N LEU A 423 2.51 2.86 28.97
CA LEU A 423 1.51 1.80 28.87
C LEU A 423 1.82 0.67 29.83
N ASP A 424 0.84 0.29 30.63
CA ASP A 424 0.91 -0.91 31.48
C ASP A 424 0.55 -2.15 30.63
N THR A 425 1.50 -3.06 30.48
CA THR A 425 1.36 -4.26 29.62
C THR A 425 1.60 -5.56 30.40
N ASP A 426 1.61 -5.53 31.73
CA ASP A 426 1.94 -6.69 32.58
C ASP A 426 3.25 -7.41 32.13
N GLY A 427 4.20 -6.67 31.57
CA GLY A 427 5.46 -7.20 31.07
C GLY A 427 5.37 -8.10 29.83
N LYS A 428 4.23 -8.11 29.13
CA LYS A 428 4.01 -8.91 27.91
C LYS A 428 4.03 -8.05 26.65
N GLN A 429 4.47 -8.67 25.55
CA GLN A 429 4.31 -8.10 24.22
C GLN A 429 2.82 -7.91 23.93
N THR A 430 2.39 -6.69 23.63
CA THR A 430 0.97 -6.36 23.51
C THR A 430 0.63 -6.03 22.08
N GLN A 431 -0.38 -6.72 21.56
CA GLN A 431 -1.00 -6.37 20.30
C GLN A 431 -1.87 -5.13 20.47
N MET A 432 -1.77 -4.17 19.58
CA MET A 432 -2.53 -2.94 19.67
C MET A 432 -4.02 -3.18 19.45
N SER A 433 -4.84 -2.70 20.37
CA SER A 433 -6.29 -2.76 20.30
C SER A 433 -6.91 -1.41 20.62
N GLY A 434 -7.41 -0.74 19.58
CA GLY A 434 -8.09 0.54 19.76
C GLY A 434 -9.38 0.45 20.59
N ARG A 435 -10.04 -0.73 20.65
CA ARG A 435 -11.27 -0.94 21.45
C ARG A 435 -11.00 -0.97 22.94
N LYS A 436 -9.81 -1.38 23.36
CA LYS A 436 -9.43 -1.48 24.77
C LYS A 436 -8.59 -0.30 25.27
N GLY A 437 -8.44 0.76 24.46
CA GLY A 437 -7.55 1.88 24.79
C GLY A 437 -6.05 1.54 24.79
N HIS A 438 -5.67 0.30 24.47
CA HIS A 438 -4.27 -0.14 24.41
C HIS A 438 -3.70 0.08 23.00
N TYR A 439 -3.42 1.32 22.64
CA TYR A 439 -2.77 1.65 21.39
C TYR A 439 -1.84 2.84 21.55
N VAL A 440 -0.80 2.87 20.74
CA VAL A 440 0.17 3.97 20.75
C VAL A 440 -0.04 4.81 19.51
N ASN A 441 -0.36 6.07 19.74
CA ASN A 441 -0.52 7.05 18.68
C ASN A 441 0.79 7.22 17.90
N ALA A 442 0.71 7.25 16.58
CA ALA A 442 1.85 7.44 15.70
C ALA A 442 2.56 8.78 15.97
N ASP A 443 1.77 9.84 16.24
CA ASP A 443 2.31 11.16 16.59
C ASP A 443 3.15 11.12 17.88
N SER A 444 2.77 10.33 18.87
CA SER A 444 3.52 10.17 20.12
C SER A 444 4.89 9.52 19.88
N VAL A 445 4.94 8.47 19.07
CA VAL A 445 6.20 7.80 18.70
C VAL A 445 7.09 8.75 17.88
N TYR A 446 6.52 9.42 16.89
CA TYR A 446 7.24 10.39 16.08
C TYR A 446 7.83 11.52 16.94
N ASN A 447 7.04 12.10 17.86
CA ASN A 447 7.50 13.19 18.72
C ASN A 447 8.60 12.73 19.69
N LEU A 448 8.48 11.51 20.23
CA LEU A 448 9.53 10.92 21.07
C LEU A 448 10.86 10.78 20.30
N LEU A 449 10.82 10.22 19.11
CA LEU A 449 11.99 10.08 18.24
C LEU A 449 12.58 11.45 17.87
N LYS A 450 11.72 12.39 17.50
CA LYS A 450 12.15 13.76 17.13
C LYS A 450 12.85 14.48 18.28
N ASN A 451 12.31 14.38 19.50
CA ASN A 451 12.91 15.00 20.67
C ASN A 451 14.29 14.37 20.99
N LYS A 452 14.39 13.04 20.98
CA LYS A 452 15.69 12.36 21.15
C LYS A 452 16.69 12.75 20.07
N THR A 453 16.25 12.85 18.82
CA THR A 453 17.13 13.26 17.72
C THR A 453 17.57 14.72 17.85
N ILE A 454 16.70 15.62 18.33
CA ILE A 454 17.05 17.02 18.62
C ILE A 454 18.18 17.06 19.68
N GLU A 455 18.00 16.33 20.77
CA GLU A 455 18.99 16.28 21.86
C GLU A 455 20.35 15.77 21.37
N GLU A 456 20.35 14.64 20.64
CA GLU A 456 21.60 14.05 20.09
C GLU A 456 22.24 14.93 19.03
N THR A 457 21.47 15.56 18.15
CA THR A 457 22.01 16.47 17.14
C THR A 457 22.64 17.70 17.78
N ARG A 458 21.95 18.31 18.76
CA ARG A 458 22.47 19.48 19.49
C ARG A 458 23.76 19.17 20.25
N LYS A 459 23.84 17.98 20.85
CA LYS A 459 25.04 17.50 21.56
C LYS A 459 26.24 17.33 20.63
N ARG A 460 26.03 16.82 19.42
CA ARG A 460 27.10 16.56 18.44
C ARG A 460 27.48 17.80 17.64
N HIS A 461 26.52 18.71 17.44
CA HIS A 461 26.65 19.89 16.60
C HIS A 461 26.12 21.13 17.32
N PRO A 462 26.81 21.59 18.40
CA PRO A 462 26.39 22.75 19.18
C PRO A 462 26.41 24.05 18.37
N GLU A 463 27.14 24.09 17.26
CA GLU A 463 27.27 25.21 16.34
C GLU A 463 26.05 25.41 15.42
N MET A 464 25.21 24.41 15.28
CA MET A 464 24.04 24.44 14.37
C MET A 464 22.92 25.32 14.95
N SER A 465 22.21 26.00 14.06
CA SER A 465 21.00 26.74 14.43
C SER A 465 19.85 25.79 14.84
N ASP A 466 18.95 26.27 15.69
CA ASP A 466 17.74 25.52 16.08
C ASP A 466 16.87 25.13 14.87
N HIS A 467 16.86 25.92 13.81
CA HIS A 467 16.14 25.59 12.58
C HIS A 467 16.74 24.38 11.86
N GLU A 468 18.07 24.37 11.71
CA GLU A 468 18.78 23.24 11.09
C GLU A 468 18.63 21.96 11.91
N ILE A 469 18.80 22.04 13.24
CA ILE A 469 18.60 20.92 14.15
C ILE A 469 17.19 20.34 14.01
N LYS A 470 16.15 21.18 14.02
CA LYS A 470 14.76 20.74 13.87
C LYS A 470 14.51 20.07 12.50
N LYS A 471 15.09 20.61 11.42
CA LYS A 471 14.98 20.06 10.07
C LYS A 471 15.65 18.69 9.98
N ILE A 472 16.88 18.55 10.44
CA ILE A 472 17.62 17.29 10.48
C ILE A 472 16.86 16.25 11.31
N SER A 473 16.44 16.67 12.53
CA SER A 473 15.71 15.78 13.43
C SER A 473 14.39 15.27 12.87
N HIS A 474 13.68 16.10 12.12
CA HIS A 474 12.47 15.67 11.39
C HIS A 474 12.82 14.60 10.38
N HIS A 475 13.79 14.83 9.50
CA HIS A 475 14.15 13.86 8.45
C HIS A 475 14.68 12.54 9.01
N VAL A 476 15.51 12.59 10.04
CA VAL A 476 16.04 11.39 10.70
C VAL A 476 14.91 10.61 11.36
N SER A 477 14.00 11.27 12.07
CA SER A 477 12.88 10.59 12.74
C SER A 477 11.91 9.95 11.76
N VAL A 478 11.57 10.65 10.68
CA VAL A 478 10.73 10.09 9.61
C VAL A 478 11.43 8.92 8.92
N GLY A 479 12.72 9.08 8.57
CA GLY A 479 13.52 8.03 7.96
C GLY A 479 13.60 6.77 8.83
N THR A 480 13.82 6.95 10.13
CA THR A 480 13.86 5.85 11.11
C THR A 480 12.52 5.11 11.17
N LEU A 481 11.41 5.84 11.34
CA LEU A 481 10.07 5.23 11.37
C LEU A 481 9.76 4.48 10.07
N ARG A 482 10.03 5.09 8.93
CA ARG A 482 9.80 4.46 7.63
C ARG A 482 10.64 3.19 7.47
N TYR A 483 11.92 3.26 7.82
CA TYR A 483 12.81 2.10 7.74
C TYR A 483 12.35 0.95 8.65
N GLU A 484 11.99 1.24 9.89
CA GLU A 484 11.48 0.23 10.84
C GLU A 484 10.23 -0.49 10.30
N MET A 485 9.35 0.21 9.56
CA MET A 485 8.13 -0.38 9.02
C MET A 485 8.34 -1.29 7.81
N ILE A 486 9.49 -1.17 7.12
CA ILE A 486 9.78 -1.93 5.87
C ILE A 486 11.00 -2.84 5.95
N LYS A 487 11.79 -2.78 7.02
CA LYS A 487 13.02 -3.59 7.16
C LYS A 487 12.76 -5.09 7.30
N GLN A 488 11.58 -5.47 7.77
CA GLN A 488 11.17 -6.86 7.93
C GLN A 488 10.33 -7.32 6.74
N ASP A 489 10.40 -8.62 6.43
CA ASP A 489 9.52 -9.23 5.45
C ASP A 489 8.04 -9.01 5.80
N LEU A 490 7.18 -9.05 4.79
CA LEU A 490 5.75 -8.76 4.97
C LEU A 490 5.06 -9.76 5.92
N ASP A 491 5.49 -11.01 5.91
CA ASP A 491 5.00 -12.11 6.76
C ASP A 491 5.56 -12.11 8.18
N LYS A 492 6.37 -11.11 8.55
CA LYS A 492 6.96 -10.97 9.89
C LYS A 492 6.29 -9.87 10.69
N ILE A 493 6.02 -10.16 11.95
CA ILE A 493 5.57 -9.16 12.93
C ILE A 493 6.75 -8.21 13.21
N ILE A 494 6.46 -6.92 13.24
CA ILE A 494 7.41 -5.90 13.70
C ILE A 494 7.20 -5.68 15.20
N THR A 495 8.29 -5.68 15.96
CA THR A 495 8.28 -5.41 17.40
C THR A 495 9.18 -4.25 17.74
#